data_509418e7468c1ef42cd3a90f1693168a
#
_entry.id   509418e7468c1ef42cd3a90f1693168a
#
_cell.length_a   1.000
_cell.length_b   1.000
_cell.length_c   1.000
_cell.angle_alpha   90.00
_cell.angle_beta   90.00
_cell.angle_gamma   90.00
#
_symmetry.space_group_name_H-M   'P 1'
#
loop_
_entity.id
_entity.type
_entity.pdbx_description
1 polymer ?
#
loop_
_entity_poly.entity_id
_entity_poly.type
_entity_poly.pdbx_seq_one_letter_code
_entity_poly.pdbx_strand_id
1 'polypeptide(L)'
;GPFTGVPFLLKDLDATYAGVRHTEGSLFMKDYVASQDSELVKRYKKAGLIVAGKTNTPEFGLTLTTEPKLFGPCKNPWNTDYSTGGSSGGSAAAVAAGMVPFAHANDGGGSIRIPASFCGVFGLKPTRGRNPYGPSFDQPGMTEGVMQEHCVSRTVRDSAALLDATAGRTPGGLHHVSSPGRAFLEEVGANPGRLRIGFSVHSPLEGEVHQDCVDGVHEIASLCENLGHEVIEADLQIDARILEGATGSEITRFVDRV
;
A
#
# COMPACT_ATOMS: atom_id res chain seq x y z
N GLY A 1 5.72 -22.15 7.11
CA GLY A 1 5.09 -20.93 7.63
C GLY A 1 3.59 -20.93 7.45
N PRO A 2 2.87 -19.93 7.94
CA PRO A 2 1.40 -19.89 7.90
C PRO A 2 0.84 -19.85 6.47
N PHE A 3 1.62 -19.44 5.49
CA PHE A 3 1.23 -19.32 4.09
C PHE A 3 1.92 -20.34 3.18
N THR A 4 2.30 -21.51 3.70
CA THR A 4 3.01 -22.54 2.92
C THR A 4 2.21 -22.92 1.67
N GLY A 5 2.79 -22.70 0.49
CA GLY A 5 2.19 -23.02 -0.80
C GLY A 5 1.26 -21.95 -1.39
N VAL A 6 1.02 -20.83 -0.70
CA VAL A 6 0.15 -19.76 -1.20
C VAL A 6 0.89 -18.95 -2.27
N PRO A 7 0.31 -18.80 -3.49
CA PRO A 7 0.87 -17.94 -4.53
C PRO A 7 0.79 -16.47 -4.14
N PHE A 8 1.87 -15.74 -4.44
CA PHE A 8 2.04 -14.35 -4.08
C PHE A 8 2.72 -13.57 -5.21
N LEU A 9 2.42 -12.28 -5.33
CA LEU A 9 3.06 -11.39 -6.30
C LEU A 9 3.75 -10.25 -5.59
N LEU A 10 4.94 -9.88 -6.08
CA LEU A 10 5.68 -8.72 -5.58
C LEU A 10 5.43 -7.51 -6.49
N LYS A 11 5.17 -6.35 -5.92
CA LYS A 11 5.27 -5.09 -6.66
C LYS A 11 6.69 -4.90 -7.17
N ASP A 12 6.84 -4.43 -8.39
CA ASP A 12 8.17 -4.18 -8.97
C ASP A 12 8.78 -2.83 -8.50
N LEU A 13 8.64 -2.57 -7.21
CA LEU A 13 9.16 -1.40 -6.50
C LEU A 13 9.56 -1.83 -5.08
N ASP A 14 10.73 -1.38 -4.59
CA ASP A 14 11.31 -1.55 -3.25
C ASP A 14 11.62 -3.01 -2.85
N ALA A 15 10.63 -3.90 -2.81
CA ALA A 15 10.82 -5.28 -2.36
C ALA A 15 11.67 -6.11 -3.34
N THR A 16 12.98 -6.12 -3.15
CA THR A 16 13.93 -6.86 -3.98
C THR A 16 13.95 -8.35 -3.66
N TYR A 17 14.05 -9.17 -4.71
CA TYR A 17 14.21 -10.63 -4.64
C TYR A 17 15.50 -11.02 -5.36
N ALA A 18 16.45 -11.64 -4.66
CA ALA A 18 17.76 -12.00 -5.19
C ALA A 18 17.67 -12.84 -6.48
N GLY A 19 18.42 -12.45 -7.50
CA GLY A 19 18.44 -13.13 -8.79
C GLY A 19 17.23 -12.84 -9.69
N VAL A 20 16.30 -12.00 -9.28
CA VAL A 20 15.12 -11.62 -10.04
C VAL A 20 15.23 -10.17 -10.54
N ARG A 21 14.80 -9.95 -11.77
CA ARG A 21 14.75 -8.62 -12.38
C ARG A 21 13.88 -7.67 -11.54
N HIS A 22 14.36 -6.43 -11.34
CA HIS A 22 13.69 -5.41 -10.56
C HIS A 22 13.84 -4.07 -11.26
N THR A 23 12.73 -3.52 -11.79
CA THR A 23 12.82 -2.41 -12.74
C THR A 23 12.29 -1.09 -12.23
N GLU A 24 11.54 -1.09 -11.13
CA GLU A 24 10.82 0.08 -10.63
C GLU A 24 9.92 0.77 -11.69
N GLY A 25 9.44 -0.02 -12.67
CA GLY A 25 8.67 0.48 -13.80
C GLY A 25 9.49 1.32 -14.79
N SER A 26 10.80 1.45 -14.61
CA SER A 26 11.67 2.33 -15.38
C SER A 26 12.42 1.62 -16.51
N LEU A 27 12.47 2.27 -17.68
CA LEU A 27 13.35 1.86 -18.79
C LEU A 27 14.83 1.91 -18.40
N PHE A 28 15.21 2.80 -17.50
CA PHE A 28 16.58 2.94 -17.01
C PHE A 28 17.04 1.68 -16.26
N MET A 29 16.13 1.06 -15.49
CA MET A 29 16.42 -0.13 -14.69
C MET A 29 15.94 -1.44 -15.32
N LYS A 30 15.52 -1.44 -16.58
CA LYS A 30 14.87 -2.57 -17.25
C LYS A 30 15.67 -3.90 -17.18
N ASP A 31 16.99 -3.84 -17.12
CA ASP A 31 17.88 -5.00 -17.10
C ASP A 31 18.51 -5.24 -15.71
N TYR A 32 18.16 -4.45 -14.71
CA TYR A 32 18.71 -4.62 -13.38
C TYR A 32 18.18 -5.90 -12.70
N VAL A 33 19.10 -6.66 -12.13
CA VAL A 33 18.81 -7.88 -11.35
C VAL A 33 19.25 -7.67 -9.91
N ALA A 34 18.34 -7.82 -8.98
CA ALA A 34 18.62 -7.63 -7.56
C ALA A 34 19.63 -8.67 -7.05
N SER A 35 20.66 -8.22 -6.32
CA SER A 35 21.71 -9.08 -5.78
C SER A 35 21.35 -9.73 -4.44
N GLN A 36 20.33 -9.19 -3.76
CA GLN A 36 19.93 -9.66 -2.43
C GLN A 36 18.42 -9.52 -2.21
N ASP A 37 17.91 -10.34 -1.29
CA ASP A 37 16.54 -10.20 -0.80
C ASP A 37 16.44 -9.00 0.14
N SER A 38 15.38 -8.21 0.01
CA SER A 38 14.99 -7.28 1.07
C SER A 38 14.56 -8.04 2.33
N GLU A 39 14.58 -7.38 3.47
CA GLU A 39 14.15 -8.00 4.73
C GLU A 39 12.70 -8.48 4.65
N LEU A 40 11.84 -7.72 3.99
CA LEU A 40 10.44 -8.09 3.79
C LEU A 40 10.31 -9.37 2.94
N VAL A 41 11.09 -9.50 1.86
CA VAL A 41 11.09 -10.71 1.02
C VAL A 41 11.59 -11.93 1.79
N LYS A 42 12.59 -11.78 2.68
CA LYS A 42 13.03 -12.87 3.57
C LYS A 42 11.87 -13.32 4.47
N ARG A 43 11.06 -12.41 4.99
CA ARG A 43 9.87 -12.73 5.80
C ARG A 43 8.78 -13.41 4.99
N TYR A 44 8.53 -12.98 3.76
CA TYR A 44 7.62 -13.67 2.84
C TYR A 44 8.04 -15.11 2.58
N LYS A 45 9.33 -15.36 2.29
CA LYS A 45 9.89 -16.70 2.13
C LYS A 45 9.73 -17.54 3.41
N LYS A 46 10.05 -16.97 4.59
CA LYS A 46 9.89 -17.63 5.89
C LYS A 46 8.42 -17.96 6.19
N ALA A 47 7.50 -17.11 5.78
CA ALA A 47 6.06 -17.35 5.90
C ALA A 47 5.56 -18.49 4.99
N GLY A 48 6.35 -18.90 3.99
CA GLY A 48 6.04 -19.99 3.07
C GLY A 48 5.33 -19.55 1.78
N LEU A 49 5.30 -18.24 1.51
CA LEU A 49 4.73 -17.71 0.27
C LEU A 49 5.55 -18.11 -0.95
N ILE A 50 4.86 -18.45 -2.04
CA ILE A 50 5.47 -18.72 -3.35
C ILE A 50 5.36 -17.46 -4.20
N VAL A 51 6.47 -16.75 -4.37
CA VAL A 51 6.52 -15.58 -5.25
C VAL A 51 6.47 -16.04 -6.70
N ALA A 52 5.31 -15.88 -7.34
CA ALA A 52 5.03 -16.33 -8.70
C ALA A 52 5.39 -15.28 -9.78
N GLY A 53 5.59 -14.02 -9.39
CA GLY A 53 5.93 -12.96 -10.35
C GLY A 53 5.97 -11.58 -9.72
N LYS A 54 6.18 -10.58 -10.59
CA LYS A 54 6.19 -9.16 -10.26
C LYS A 54 4.96 -8.47 -10.84
N THR A 55 4.46 -7.44 -10.17
CA THR A 55 3.32 -6.65 -10.62
C THR A 55 3.73 -5.28 -11.12
N ASN A 56 2.97 -4.74 -12.07
CA ASN A 56 3.20 -3.45 -12.69
C ASN A 56 3.11 -2.29 -11.69
N THR A 57 3.96 -1.30 -11.86
CA THR A 57 4.04 -0.06 -11.07
C THR A 57 4.41 1.09 -12.01
N PRO A 58 4.00 2.34 -11.79
CA PRO A 58 4.54 3.47 -12.53
C PRO A 58 6.02 3.66 -12.19
N GLU A 59 6.72 4.36 -13.06
CA GLU A 59 8.14 4.64 -12.91
C GLU A 59 8.46 5.27 -11.54
N PHE A 60 9.31 4.59 -10.76
CA PHE A 60 9.69 4.93 -9.38
C PHE A 60 8.51 5.17 -8.40
N GLY A 61 7.32 4.69 -8.75
CA GLY A 61 6.13 4.85 -7.91
C GLY A 61 5.58 6.29 -7.81
N LEU A 62 6.02 7.21 -8.67
CA LEU A 62 5.82 8.65 -8.55
C LEU A 62 4.43 9.15 -8.98
N THR A 63 3.60 8.30 -9.60
CA THR A 63 2.27 8.70 -10.06
C THR A 63 1.15 7.86 -9.43
N LEU A 64 -0.05 8.44 -9.39
CA LEU A 64 -1.26 7.81 -8.85
C LEU A 64 -2.00 6.95 -9.89
N THR A 65 -1.43 6.77 -11.08
CA THR A 65 -1.84 5.82 -12.12
C THR A 65 -0.70 4.84 -12.39
N THR A 66 -0.99 3.69 -13.01
CA THR A 66 0.02 2.67 -13.30
C THR A 66 0.16 2.50 -14.81
N GLU A 67 1.01 3.34 -15.40
CA GLU A 67 1.17 3.47 -16.85
C GLU A 67 2.64 3.65 -17.26
N PRO A 68 3.57 2.79 -16.81
CA PRO A 68 4.97 2.93 -17.16
C PRO A 68 5.22 2.68 -18.65
N LYS A 69 6.16 3.42 -19.24
CA LYS A 69 6.56 3.19 -20.64
C LYS A 69 7.11 1.78 -20.86
N LEU A 70 7.71 1.18 -19.83
CA LEU A 70 8.33 -0.15 -19.94
C LEU A 70 7.32 -1.26 -20.16
N PHE A 71 6.14 -1.22 -19.50
CA PHE A 71 5.15 -2.30 -19.50
C PHE A 71 3.78 -1.87 -20.06
N GLY A 72 3.58 -0.58 -20.28
CA GLY A 72 2.31 -0.02 -20.68
C GLY A 72 1.29 0.10 -19.53
N PRO A 73 0.09 0.60 -19.84
CA PRO A 73 -0.95 0.86 -18.85
C PRO A 73 -1.51 -0.42 -18.23
N CYS A 74 -1.65 -0.41 -16.91
CA CYS A 74 -2.36 -1.43 -16.15
C CYS A 74 -3.86 -1.09 -16.16
N LYS A 75 -4.66 -2.00 -16.70
CA LYS A 75 -6.10 -1.79 -16.88
C LYS A 75 -6.89 -2.36 -15.72
N ASN A 76 -7.96 -1.65 -15.33
CA ASN A 76 -8.84 -2.07 -14.27
C ASN A 76 -9.64 -3.33 -14.68
N PRO A 77 -9.61 -4.42 -13.87
CA PRO A 77 -10.32 -5.65 -14.22
C PRO A 77 -11.85 -5.51 -14.30
N TRP A 78 -12.42 -4.54 -13.61
CA TRP A 78 -13.86 -4.29 -13.65
C TRP A 78 -14.30 -3.60 -14.95
N ASN A 79 -13.46 -2.69 -15.46
CA ASN A 79 -13.66 -2.02 -16.73
C ASN A 79 -12.30 -1.57 -17.29
N THR A 80 -11.90 -2.13 -18.40
CA THR A 80 -10.58 -1.91 -19.01
C THR A 80 -10.37 -0.51 -19.61
N ASP A 81 -11.38 0.33 -19.62
CA ASP A 81 -11.28 1.74 -20.03
C ASP A 81 -10.82 2.64 -18.87
N TYR A 82 -10.79 2.11 -17.66
CA TYR A 82 -10.39 2.82 -16.45
C TYR A 82 -9.02 2.39 -15.94
N SER A 83 -8.37 3.30 -15.21
CA SER A 83 -7.13 3.06 -14.49
C SER A 83 -7.34 2.12 -13.29
N THR A 84 -6.29 1.42 -12.91
CA THR A 84 -6.20 0.68 -11.64
C THR A 84 -5.87 1.58 -10.46
N GLY A 85 -5.64 2.88 -10.71
CA GLY A 85 -4.94 3.71 -9.74
C GLY A 85 -3.46 3.29 -9.63
N GLY A 86 -2.74 3.88 -8.68
CA GLY A 86 -1.31 3.65 -8.48
C GLY A 86 -0.82 4.10 -7.10
N SER A 87 0.43 3.77 -6.79
CA SER A 87 1.42 3.11 -7.63
C SER A 87 1.37 1.58 -7.57
N SER A 88 0.58 0.94 -6.71
CA SER A 88 0.45 -0.53 -6.64
C SER A 88 -0.69 -1.07 -7.52
N GLY A 89 -0.93 -0.47 -8.69
CA GLY A 89 -2.06 -0.81 -9.56
C GLY A 89 -2.02 -2.23 -10.09
N GLY A 90 -0.85 -2.75 -10.47
CA GLY A 90 -0.69 -4.13 -10.93
C GLY A 90 -1.03 -5.16 -9.84
N SER A 91 -0.68 -4.87 -8.57
CA SER A 91 -1.04 -5.72 -7.44
C SER A 91 -2.54 -5.72 -7.18
N ALA A 92 -3.16 -4.54 -7.18
CA ALA A 92 -4.61 -4.42 -6.98
C ALA A 92 -5.41 -5.09 -8.11
N ALA A 93 -4.98 -4.91 -9.37
CA ALA A 93 -5.59 -5.58 -10.51
C ALA A 93 -5.51 -7.11 -10.40
N ALA A 94 -4.35 -7.65 -10.05
CA ALA A 94 -4.16 -9.10 -9.92
C ALA A 94 -5.04 -9.69 -8.82
N VAL A 95 -5.20 -9.02 -7.69
CA VAL A 95 -6.05 -9.45 -6.58
C VAL A 95 -7.53 -9.31 -6.95
N ALA A 96 -7.95 -8.22 -7.56
CA ALA A 96 -9.33 -8.00 -8.02
C ALA A 96 -9.73 -9.02 -9.10
N ALA A 97 -8.82 -9.38 -10.00
CA ALA A 97 -9.04 -10.41 -11.01
C ALA A 97 -9.01 -11.85 -10.43
N GLY A 98 -8.76 -12.03 -9.13
CA GLY A 98 -8.72 -13.34 -8.50
C GLY A 98 -7.48 -14.19 -8.81
N MET A 99 -6.42 -13.61 -9.38
CA MET A 99 -5.19 -14.32 -9.71
C MET A 99 -4.44 -14.81 -8.47
N VAL A 100 -4.43 -14.01 -7.41
CA VAL A 100 -3.85 -14.33 -6.10
C VAL A 100 -4.74 -13.79 -4.99
N PRO A 101 -4.74 -14.38 -3.78
CA PRO A 101 -5.56 -13.89 -2.66
C PRO A 101 -5.14 -12.52 -2.15
N PHE A 102 -3.86 -12.22 -2.21
CA PHE A 102 -3.25 -10.94 -1.83
C PHE A 102 -1.91 -10.77 -2.56
N ALA A 103 -1.46 -9.53 -2.71
CA ALA A 103 -0.21 -9.19 -3.38
C ALA A 103 0.50 -8.05 -2.65
N HIS A 104 1.85 -8.03 -2.72
CA HIS A 104 2.66 -6.97 -2.15
C HIS A 104 2.30 -5.60 -2.72
N ALA A 105 2.27 -4.60 -1.86
CA ALA A 105 2.03 -3.21 -2.17
C ALA A 105 2.73 -2.31 -1.15
N ASN A 106 3.06 -1.09 -1.53
CA ASN A 106 3.61 -0.07 -0.64
C ASN A 106 2.90 1.27 -0.82
N ASP A 107 3.00 2.15 0.19
CA ASP A 107 2.24 3.39 0.27
C ASP A 107 3.05 4.49 0.95
N GLY A 108 3.43 5.51 0.19
CA GLY A 108 4.00 6.76 0.70
C GLY A 108 2.98 7.90 0.67
N GLY A 109 2.22 8.03 -0.42
CA GLY A 109 1.22 9.07 -0.64
C GLY A 109 -0.19 8.54 -0.97
N GLY A 110 -0.47 7.24 -0.76
CA GLY A 110 -1.75 6.61 -1.09
C GLY A 110 -1.62 5.33 -1.92
N SER A 111 -0.40 4.88 -2.20
CA SER A 111 -0.14 3.84 -3.20
C SER A 111 -0.55 2.39 -2.83
N ILE A 112 -1.07 2.14 -1.63
CA ILE A 112 -1.89 0.96 -1.28
C ILE A 112 -3.38 1.32 -1.42
N ARG A 113 -3.78 2.42 -0.78
CA ARG A 113 -5.18 2.82 -0.57
C ARG A 113 -5.88 3.22 -1.87
N ILE A 114 -5.20 3.99 -2.72
CA ILE A 114 -5.74 4.43 -4.02
C ILE A 114 -6.05 3.25 -4.93
N PRO A 115 -5.09 2.37 -5.28
CA PRO A 115 -5.41 1.25 -6.15
C PRO A 115 -6.37 0.23 -5.50
N ALA A 116 -6.37 0.11 -4.17
CA ALA A 116 -7.37 -0.70 -3.48
C ALA A 116 -8.80 -0.16 -3.70
N SER A 117 -8.98 1.16 -3.60
CA SER A 117 -10.25 1.83 -3.89
C SER A 117 -10.67 1.67 -5.35
N PHE A 118 -9.76 1.90 -6.30
CA PHE A 118 -10.04 1.81 -7.73
C PHE A 118 -10.41 0.39 -8.19
N CYS A 119 -9.82 -0.63 -7.57
CA CYS A 119 -10.03 -2.04 -7.93
C CYS A 119 -11.01 -2.79 -7.01
N GLY A 120 -11.60 -2.13 -6.00
CA GLY A 120 -12.58 -2.73 -5.09
C GLY A 120 -11.97 -3.85 -4.23
N VAL A 121 -10.74 -3.67 -3.74
CA VAL A 121 -10.06 -4.60 -2.83
C VAL A 121 -9.69 -3.93 -1.52
N PHE A 122 -9.31 -4.71 -0.52
CA PHE A 122 -8.89 -4.17 0.78
C PHE A 122 -7.43 -3.68 0.74
N GLY A 123 -7.18 -2.47 1.25
CA GLY A 123 -5.85 -1.88 1.35
C GLY A 123 -5.64 -1.17 2.69
N LEU A 124 -4.74 -1.69 3.49
CA LEU A 124 -4.30 -1.10 4.76
C LEU A 124 -2.90 -0.52 4.59
N LYS A 125 -2.74 0.78 4.85
CA LYS A 125 -1.42 1.38 5.08
C LYS A 125 -1.07 1.24 6.57
N PRO A 126 -0.10 0.39 6.94
CA PRO A 126 0.25 0.19 8.34
C PRO A 126 0.85 1.45 8.98
N THR A 127 0.93 1.44 10.29
CA THR A 127 1.69 2.44 11.06
C THR A 127 3.15 2.45 10.60
N ARG A 128 3.75 3.64 10.56
CA ARG A 128 5.17 3.85 10.27
C ARG A 128 6.05 2.90 11.07
N GLY A 129 6.99 2.22 10.38
CA GLY A 129 7.93 1.28 10.99
C GLY A 129 7.30 -0.06 11.43
N ARG A 130 6.06 -0.35 11.08
CA ARG A 130 5.40 -1.62 11.41
C ARG A 130 6.01 -2.78 10.64
N ASN A 131 6.17 -2.65 9.33
CA ASN A 131 6.87 -3.61 8.48
C ASN A 131 8.28 -3.14 8.18
N PRO A 132 9.23 -4.06 7.91
CA PRO A 132 10.57 -3.68 7.52
C PRO A 132 10.58 -3.04 6.15
N TYR A 133 11.39 -2.02 6.01
CA TYR A 133 11.69 -1.34 4.76
C TYR A 133 13.17 -1.56 4.41
N GLY A 134 13.46 -1.84 3.14
CA GLY A 134 14.83 -1.97 2.65
C GLY A 134 15.51 -3.35 2.89
N PRO A 135 16.78 -3.46 2.55
CA PRO A 135 17.52 -2.44 1.82
C PRO A 135 16.92 -2.22 0.42
N SER A 136 16.63 -1.00 0.08
CA SER A 136 16.28 -0.56 -1.27
C SER A 136 17.50 0.09 -1.92
N PHE A 137 17.39 0.49 -3.19
CA PHE A 137 18.43 1.29 -3.86
C PHE A 137 18.65 2.63 -3.18
N ASP A 138 17.64 3.08 -2.47
CA ASP A 138 17.69 4.33 -1.77
C ASP A 138 18.68 4.28 -0.63
N GLN A 139 19.35 5.38 -0.44
CA GLN A 139 20.22 5.55 0.71
C GLN A 139 19.44 5.33 2.00
N PRO A 140 20.02 4.67 2.99
CA PRO A 140 19.36 4.52 4.29
C PRO A 140 18.86 5.88 4.77
N GLY A 141 17.54 6.00 4.96
CA GLY A 141 16.92 7.19 5.54
C GLY A 141 16.12 8.09 4.59
N MET A 142 16.24 7.96 3.25
CA MET A 142 15.56 8.92 2.36
C MET A 142 14.06 8.66 2.23
N THR A 143 13.63 7.40 2.19
CA THR A 143 12.21 7.00 2.13
C THR A 143 11.75 6.28 3.39
N GLU A 144 12.70 5.92 4.28
CA GLU A 144 12.40 5.31 5.57
C GLU A 144 11.55 6.26 6.42
N GLY A 145 10.35 5.87 6.69
CA GLY A 145 9.40 6.68 7.45
C GLY A 145 8.29 7.29 6.62
N VAL A 146 8.47 7.50 5.32
CA VAL A 146 7.40 7.91 4.39
C VAL A 146 6.73 6.68 3.82
N MET A 147 7.51 5.76 3.23
CA MET A 147 7.00 4.53 2.63
C MET A 147 6.61 3.51 3.69
N GLN A 148 5.46 2.88 3.50
CA GLN A 148 4.97 1.78 4.33
C GLN A 148 4.68 0.57 3.45
N GLU A 149 5.32 -0.54 3.80
CA GLU A 149 5.20 -1.81 3.09
C GLU A 149 4.06 -2.65 3.65
N HIS A 150 3.21 -3.23 2.75
CA HIS A 150 2.22 -4.21 3.14
C HIS A 150 1.67 -4.97 1.92
N CYS A 151 0.35 -5.08 1.80
CA CYS A 151 -0.33 -5.73 0.68
C CYS A 151 -1.67 -5.05 0.36
N VAL A 152 -2.19 -5.40 -0.80
CA VAL A 152 -3.63 -5.37 -1.10
C VAL A 152 -4.17 -6.78 -1.03
N SER A 153 -5.39 -6.97 -0.55
CA SER A 153 -6.00 -8.28 -0.33
C SER A 153 -7.50 -8.26 -0.59
N ARG A 154 -8.12 -9.44 -0.73
CA ARG A 154 -9.59 -9.54 -0.82
C ARG A 154 -10.27 -9.48 0.53
N THR A 155 -9.56 -9.80 1.60
CA THR A 155 -10.14 -9.84 2.94
C THR A 155 -9.26 -9.13 3.97
N VAL A 156 -9.89 -8.57 5.01
CA VAL A 156 -9.18 -8.02 6.18
C VAL A 156 -8.36 -9.11 6.88
N ARG A 157 -8.86 -10.35 6.91
CA ARG A 157 -8.19 -11.50 7.53
C ARG A 157 -6.85 -11.81 6.87
N ASP A 158 -6.79 -11.82 5.53
CA ASP A 158 -5.55 -12.08 4.80
C ASP A 158 -4.51 -10.99 5.07
N SER A 159 -4.95 -9.73 5.11
CA SER A 159 -4.10 -8.59 5.45
C SER A 159 -3.57 -8.69 6.87
N ALA A 160 -4.41 -9.00 7.85
CA ALA A 160 -4.01 -9.15 9.25
C ALA A 160 -3.02 -10.31 9.44
N ALA A 161 -3.29 -11.48 8.84
CA ALA A 161 -2.42 -12.63 8.90
C ALA A 161 -1.04 -12.36 8.26
N LEU A 162 -1.02 -11.63 7.13
CA LEU A 162 0.25 -11.23 6.51
C LEU A 162 1.01 -10.24 7.37
N LEU A 163 0.30 -9.30 8.02
CA LEU A 163 0.93 -8.36 8.94
C LEU A 163 1.58 -9.08 10.13
N ASP A 164 0.94 -10.10 10.69
CA ASP A 164 1.55 -10.95 11.74
C ASP A 164 2.82 -11.66 11.26
N ALA A 165 2.84 -12.09 10.01
CA ALA A 165 4.01 -12.77 9.44
C ALA A 165 5.17 -11.82 9.07
N THR A 166 4.89 -10.53 8.86
CA THR A 166 5.86 -9.57 8.33
C THR A 166 6.23 -8.45 9.30
N ALA A 167 5.35 -8.12 10.25
CA ALA A 167 5.60 -7.02 11.20
C ALA A 167 6.85 -7.25 12.05
N GLY A 168 7.44 -6.14 12.49
CA GLY A 168 8.57 -6.13 13.39
C GLY A 168 9.74 -5.31 12.85
N ARG A 169 10.70 -5.08 13.74
CA ARG A 169 11.83 -4.18 13.53
C ARG A 169 12.66 -4.54 12.30
N THR A 170 13.01 -3.54 11.51
CA THR A 170 14.06 -3.63 10.50
C THR A 170 15.43 -3.65 11.19
N PRO A 171 16.33 -4.61 10.91
CA PRO A 171 17.70 -4.54 11.40
C PRO A 171 18.39 -3.26 10.91
N GLY A 172 18.85 -2.41 11.84
CA GLY A 172 19.46 -1.13 11.52
C GLY A 172 18.49 0.01 11.18
N GLY A 173 17.17 -0.24 11.17
CA GLY A 173 16.16 0.77 10.87
C GLY A 173 16.01 1.84 11.96
N LEU A 174 15.69 3.06 11.55
CA LEU A 174 15.53 4.24 12.42
C LEU A 174 14.20 4.21 13.18
N HIS A 175 13.18 3.60 12.60
CA HIS A 175 11.85 3.57 13.18
C HIS A 175 11.56 2.22 13.89
N HIS A 176 10.95 2.32 15.06
CA HIS A 176 10.52 1.16 15.82
C HIS A 176 9.11 1.38 16.36
N VAL A 177 8.28 0.38 16.15
CA VAL A 177 6.94 0.31 16.71
C VAL A 177 6.89 -0.90 17.64
N SER A 178 6.37 -0.69 18.85
CA SER A 178 6.17 -1.76 19.82
C SER A 178 5.36 -2.91 19.23
N SER A 179 5.70 -4.12 19.62
CA SER A 179 4.90 -5.30 19.27
C SER A 179 3.48 -5.13 19.80
N PRO A 180 2.45 -5.55 19.05
CA PRO A 180 1.09 -5.54 19.55
C PRO A 180 0.96 -6.49 20.74
N GLY A 181 0.00 -6.25 21.61
CA GLY A 181 -0.27 -7.10 22.77
C GLY A 181 -0.80 -8.48 22.41
N ARG A 182 -1.37 -8.62 21.20
CA ARG A 182 -1.83 -9.89 20.59
C ARG A 182 -1.67 -9.83 19.07
N ALA A 183 -1.85 -10.95 18.39
CA ALA A 183 -1.73 -11.03 16.95
C ALA A 183 -2.81 -10.18 16.24
N PHE A 184 -2.48 -9.56 15.09
CA PHE A 184 -3.44 -8.80 14.30
C PHE A 184 -4.59 -9.67 13.79
N LEU A 185 -4.33 -10.95 13.50
CA LEU A 185 -5.37 -11.90 13.10
C LEU A 185 -6.42 -12.12 14.19
N GLU A 186 -6.03 -12.05 15.46
CA GLU A 186 -6.94 -12.17 16.61
C GLU A 186 -7.84 -10.94 16.78
N GLU A 187 -7.46 -9.78 16.19
CA GLU A 187 -8.31 -8.58 16.16
C GLU A 187 -9.47 -8.72 15.17
N VAL A 188 -9.33 -9.58 14.16
CA VAL A 188 -10.36 -9.75 13.12
C VAL A 188 -11.58 -10.44 13.70
N GLY A 189 -12.68 -9.70 13.78
CA GLY A 189 -13.94 -10.15 14.40
C GLY A 189 -14.01 -9.98 15.91
N ALA A 190 -12.97 -9.44 16.54
CA ALA A 190 -13.03 -9.04 17.94
C ALA A 190 -14.02 -7.87 18.12
N ASN A 191 -14.73 -7.87 19.23
CA ASN A 191 -15.64 -6.76 19.54
C ASN A 191 -14.83 -5.49 19.90
N PRO A 192 -14.90 -4.41 19.09
CA PRO A 192 -14.16 -3.18 19.36
C PRO A 192 -14.77 -2.33 20.47
N GLY A 193 -15.93 -2.73 21.02
CA GLY A 193 -16.74 -1.90 21.89
C GLY A 193 -17.41 -0.74 21.12
N ARG A 194 -17.95 0.25 21.86
CA ARG A 194 -18.52 1.45 21.28
C ARG A 194 -17.42 2.47 20.99
N LEU A 195 -17.24 2.79 19.71
CA LEU A 195 -16.26 3.77 19.25
C LEU A 195 -16.92 5.13 19.01
N ARG A 196 -16.13 6.20 19.12
CA ARG A 196 -16.44 7.52 18.56
C ARG A 196 -15.70 7.66 17.24
N ILE A 197 -16.43 7.83 16.14
CA ILE A 197 -15.92 7.86 14.78
C ILE A 197 -16.21 9.22 14.18
N GLY A 198 -15.15 9.95 13.79
CA GLY A 198 -15.28 11.16 12.99
C GLY A 198 -15.18 10.80 11.51
N PHE A 199 -15.99 11.43 10.66
CA PHE A 199 -15.83 11.36 9.21
C PHE A 199 -15.84 12.75 8.59
N SER A 200 -15.24 12.88 7.41
CA SER A 200 -15.27 14.12 6.61
C SER A 200 -15.50 13.77 5.15
N VAL A 201 -16.24 14.60 4.46
CA VAL A 201 -16.46 14.58 3.01
C VAL A 201 -15.70 15.68 2.29
N HIS A 202 -14.99 16.52 3.02
CA HIS A 202 -14.21 17.62 2.47
C HIS A 202 -12.75 17.22 2.29
N SER A 203 -12.18 17.61 1.14
CA SER A 203 -10.74 17.50 0.92
C SER A 203 -10.00 18.57 1.73
N PRO A 204 -8.91 18.22 2.45
CA PRO A 204 -8.03 19.22 3.06
C PRO A 204 -7.19 19.98 2.01
N LEU A 205 -7.17 19.50 0.77
CA LEU A 205 -6.59 20.18 -0.40
C LEU A 205 -7.70 20.87 -1.18
N GLU A 206 -7.36 21.89 -1.96
CA GLU A 206 -8.31 22.52 -2.85
C GLU A 206 -8.84 21.52 -3.89
N GLY A 207 -10.11 21.60 -4.21
CA GLY A 207 -10.77 20.77 -5.22
C GLY A 207 -12.10 20.17 -4.76
N GLU A 208 -12.94 19.86 -5.72
CA GLU A 208 -14.24 19.21 -5.47
C GLU A 208 -14.06 17.70 -5.29
N VAL A 209 -14.74 17.13 -4.31
CA VAL A 209 -14.83 15.69 -4.12
C VAL A 209 -16.00 15.17 -4.94
N HIS A 210 -15.77 14.16 -5.80
CA HIS A 210 -16.81 13.56 -6.61
C HIS A 210 -17.93 12.99 -5.74
N GLN A 211 -19.19 13.15 -6.20
CA GLN A 211 -20.38 12.77 -5.43
C GLN A 211 -20.38 11.30 -5.00
N ASP A 212 -19.93 10.37 -5.86
CA ASP A 212 -19.84 8.94 -5.51
C ASP A 212 -18.90 8.68 -4.32
N CYS A 213 -17.84 9.50 -4.16
CA CYS A 213 -16.95 9.41 -3.00
C CYS A 213 -17.62 9.93 -1.74
N VAL A 214 -18.38 11.03 -1.84
CA VAL A 214 -19.19 11.58 -0.74
C VAL A 214 -20.23 10.57 -0.28
N ASP A 215 -20.97 10.00 -1.23
CA ASP A 215 -22.00 8.98 -0.96
C ASP A 215 -21.42 7.74 -0.29
N GLY A 216 -20.27 7.25 -0.78
CA GLY A 216 -19.57 6.11 -0.17
C GLY A 216 -19.13 6.36 1.28
N VAL A 217 -18.71 7.60 1.61
CA VAL A 217 -18.38 7.98 3.00
C VAL A 217 -19.63 7.97 3.88
N HIS A 218 -20.76 8.51 3.39
CA HIS A 218 -22.04 8.51 4.13
C HIS A 218 -22.59 7.08 4.32
N GLU A 219 -22.44 6.20 3.34
CA GLU A 219 -22.84 4.79 3.48
C GLU A 219 -22.06 4.11 4.61
N ILE A 220 -20.73 4.30 4.66
CA ILE A 220 -19.90 3.73 5.73
C ILE A 220 -20.21 4.36 7.09
N ALA A 221 -20.45 5.68 7.14
CA ALA A 221 -20.86 6.38 8.37
C ALA A 221 -22.16 5.76 8.92
N SER A 222 -23.16 5.62 8.07
CA SER A 222 -24.46 4.98 8.43
C SER A 222 -24.30 3.52 8.87
N LEU A 223 -23.41 2.76 8.22
CA LEU A 223 -23.09 1.41 8.66
C LEU A 223 -22.49 1.39 10.06
N CYS A 224 -21.57 2.29 10.37
CA CYS A 224 -20.97 2.40 11.68
C CYS A 224 -22.01 2.78 12.77
N GLU A 225 -22.94 3.68 12.46
CA GLU A 225 -24.07 4.00 13.35
C GLU A 225 -24.95 2.79 13.63
N ASN A 226 -25.31 2.04 12.58
CA ASN A 226 -26.10 0.81 12.69
C ASN A 226 -25.40 -0.28 13.50
N LEU A 227 -24.07 -0.27 13.56
CA LEU A 227 -23.25 -1.15 14.40
C LEU A 227 -23.17 -0.65 15.87
N GLY A 228 -23.78 0.49 16.20
CA GLY A 228 -23.89 1.02 17.55
C GLY A 228 -22.75 1.99 17.94
N HIS A 229 -21.94 2.43 16.99
CA HIS A 229 -20.90 3.43 17.23
C HIS A 229 -21.49 4.85 17.28
N GLU A 230 -20.76 5.79 17.89
CA GLU A 230 -21.07 7.21 17.84
C GLU A 230 -20.34 7.82 16.64
N VAL A 231 -21.11 8.30 15.66
CA VAL A 231 -20.56 8.82 14.40
C VAL A 231 -20.86 10.32 14.29
N ILE A 232 -19.85 11.12 14.01
CA ILE A 232 -19.96 12.58 13.89
C ILE A 232 -19.24 13.06 12.63
N GLU A 233 -19.84 14.00 11.92
CA GLU A 233 -19.12 14.72 10.87
C GLU A 233 -18.14 15.72 11.50
N ALA A 234 -16.87 15.62 11.14
CA ALA A 234 -15.80 16.41 11.72
C ALA A 234 -14.64 16.56 10.74
N ASP A 235 -14.44 17.75 10.21
CA ASP A 235 -13.33 18.05 9.33
C ASP A 235 -12.00 18.06 10.06
N LEU A 236 -10.99 17.52 9.37
CA LEU A 236 -9.62 17.60 9.85
C LEU A 236 -9.13 19.05 9.77
N GLN A 237 -8.70 19.59 10.89
CA GLN A 237 -8.10 20.92 10.96
C GLN A 237 -6.62 20.84 10.54
N ILE A 238 -6.38 20.63 9.25
CA ILE A 238 -5.03 20.56 8.68
C ILE A 238 -4.78 21.83 7.86
N ASP A 239 -3.65 22.49 8.10
CA ASP A 239 -3.21 23.61 7.27
C ASP A 239 -2.75 23.05 5.91
N ALA A 240 -3.52 23.33 4.86
CA ALA A 240 -3.25 22.87 3.49
C ALA A 240 -1.82 23.23 3.03
N ARG A 241 -1.28 24.36 3.48
CA ARG A 241 0.10 24.79 3.14
C ARG A 241 1.17 23.81 3.65
N ILE A 242 0.91 23.09 4.74
CA ILE A 242 1.81 22.05 5.25
C ILE A 242 1.81 20.85 4.30
N LEU A 243 0.65 20.47 3.78
CA LEU A 243 0.50 19.35 2.82
C LEU A 243 1.12 19.69 1.47
N GLU A 244 0.87 20.90 0.95
CA GLU A 244 1.46 21.38 -0.31
C GLU A 244 2.99 21.46 -0.23
N GLY A 245 3.52 21.96 0.88
CA GLY A 245 4.97 22.03 1.12
C GLY A 245 5.64 20.65 1.19
N ALA A 246 4.96 19.66 1.78
CA ALA A 246 5.48 18.31 1.90
C ALA A 246 5.46 17.55 0.56
N THR A 247 4.38 17.70 -0.23
CA THR A 247 4.24 16.99 -1.51
C THR A 247 4.95 17.66 -2.68
N GLY A 248 4.90 19.00 -2.77
CA GLY A 248 5.49 19.75 -3.88
C GLY A 248 7.01 19.85 -3.81
N SER A 249 7.59 20.08 -2.62
CA SER A 249 9.02 20.31 -2.49
C SER A 249 9.88 19.03 -2.64
N GLU A 250 9.38 17.88 -2.27
CA GLU A 250 10.13 16.62 -2.37
C GLU A 250 10.08 16.05 -3.80
N ILE A 251 8.93 16.06 -4.45
CA ILE A 251 8.79 15.59 -5.84
C ILE A 251 9.55 16.51 -6.79
N THR A 252 9.43 17.83 -6.63
CA THR A 252 10.16 18.80 -7.48
C THR A 252 11.66 18.69 -7.28
N ARG A 253 12.16 18.54 -6.05
CA ARG A 253 13.58 18.35 -5.79
C ARG A 253 14.15 17.05 -6.35
N PHE A 254 13.33 16.01 -6.48
CA PHE A 254 13.75 14.75 -7.09
C PHE A 254 13.83 14.89 -8.62
N VAL A 255 12.83 15.52 -9.25
CA VAL A 255 12.78 15.71 -10.70
C VAL A 255 13.89 16.66 -11.18
N ASP A 256 14.26 17.69 -10.42
CA ASP A 256 15.32 18.63 -10.75
C ASP A 256 16.75 18.05 -10.60
N ARG A 257 16.89 16.83 -10.07
CA ARG A 257 18.17 16.15 -9.86
C ARG A 257 18.43 14.98 -10.80
N VAL A 258 17.46 14.61 -11.63
CA VAL A 258 17.54 13.56 -12.65
C VAL A 258 17.61 14.19 -14.04
#